data_6385eee650e6623c242cc857a52d8a45
#
_entry.id   6385eee650e6623c242cc857a52d8a45
#
_cell.length_a   1.000
_cell.length_b   1.000
_cell.length_c   1.000
_cell.angle_alpha   90.00
_cell.angle_beta   90.00
_cell.angle_gamma   90.00
#
_symmetry.space_group_name_H-M   'P 1'
#
loop_
_entity.id
_entity.type
_entity.pdbx_description
1 polymer ?
#
loop_
_entity_poly.entity_id
_entity_poly.type
_entity_poly.pdbx_seq_one_letter_code
_entity_poly.pdbx_strand_id
1 'polypeptide(L)'
;LVPGRAGPGSAGISIFASINGAKGKESGNGTRWTETTLDSGGKLSLISGRDTTLDSAQVSADQVIANTGRDLTLTSQQDSDRYDSKQTSYGAGGSFTFGSMTASGYASINQDKMHSNYDSVQEQSGIYAGKGGFDITVGNHTQLNGAVIASQGDAADNRLDTGTLGFTDIGNAADYRVSHSGGSIALSSGGGMGAQMLSSVASNAASTLLSGLNNNGHAEGTTQSAVANGTVIIRDRVNQKQDVADLSRDTEHANDSISAIFDKEKEQKRLQTAQLAGEISGQMANIVTTMGDIKGLEKARSAKNAETLPAGATDKQRREWLEKMRDSPEYQAEMKQWGIGSTSQ
;
A
#
# COMPACT_ATOMS: atom_id res chain seq x y z
N LEU A 1 -11.39 5.90 35.27
CA LEU A 1 -10.98 6.52 36.55
C LEU A 1 -9.69 5.86 37.00
N VAL A 2 -8.57 6.56 36.93
CA VAL A 2 -7.32 6.13 37.56
C VAL A 2 -7.15 6.99 38.82
N PRO A 3 -7.26 6.44 40.02
CA PRO A 3 -6.97 7.20 41.22
C PRO A 3 -5.46 7.31 41.41
N GLY A 4 -4.90 8.46 41.10
CA GLY A 4 -3.55 8.82 41.53
C GLY A 4 -3.52 9.04 43.04
N ARG A 5 -2.63 8.29 43.72
CA ARG A 5 -2.43 8.43 45.16
C ARG A 5 -1.75 9.77 45.46
N ALA A 6 -2.52 10.71 45.99
CA ALA A 6 -2.04 12.04 46.39
C ALA A 6 -1.38 11.96 47.75
N GLY A 7 -0.22 12.66 47.90
CA GLY A 7 0.27 13.07 49.19
C GLY A 7 -0.67 14.12 49.80
N PRO A 8 -0.58 14.41 51.10
CA PRO A 8 -1.52 15.31 51.76
C PRO A 8 -1.45 16.74 51.19
N GLY A 9 -2.40 17.09 50.33
CA GLY A 9 -2.57 18.48 49.85
C GLY A 9 -3.11 18.71 48.45
N SER A 10 -3.16 17.75 47.50
CA SER A 10 -3.73 18.00 46.17
C SER A 10 -4.16 16.71 45.44
N ALA A 11 -5.40 16.31 45.69
CA ALA A 11 -6.06 15.32 44.84
C ALA A 11 -6.66 16.03 43.61
N GLY A 12 -6.00 15.96 42.47
CA GLY A 12 -6.58 16.36 41.20
C GLY A 12 -7.41 15.21 40.61
N ILE A 13 -8.70 15.44 40.37
CA ILE A 13 -9.54 14.52 39.61
C ILE A 13 -9.55 15.02 38.17
N SER A 14 -9.08 14.18 37.23
CA SER A 14 -9.18 14.48 35.79
C SER A 14 -10.34 13.72 35.17
N ILE A 15 -11.17 14.41 34.41
CA ILE A 15 -12.22 13.83 33.59
C ILE A 15 -11.75 13.94 32.14
N PHE A 16 -11.80 12.82 31.43
CA PHE A 16 -11.45 12.74 30.02
C PHE A 16 -12.67 12.30 29.20
N ALA A 17 -12.88 12.94 28.05
CA ALA A 17 -13.88 12.54 27.07
C ALA A 17 -13.26 12.55 25.66
N SER A 18 -13.54 11.56 24.86
CA SER A 18 -13.09 11.49 23.46
C SER A 18 -14.21 10.99 22.55
N ILE A 19 -14.16 11.44 21.31
CA ILE A 19 -14.98 10.95 20.21
C ILE A 19 -14.07 10.63 19.03
N ASN A 20 -14.27 9.45 18.44
CA ASN A 20 -13.54 9.02 17.26
C ASN A 20 -14.54 8.55 16.22
N GLY A 21 -14.22 8.76 14.95
CA GLY A 21 -15.01 8.27 13.84
C GLY A 21 -14.14 7.99 12.62
N ALA A 22 -14.60 7.09 11.77
CA ALA A 22 -13.95 6.78 10.52
C ALA A 22 -15.00 6.62 9.41
N LYS A 23 -14.63 7.03 8.19
CA LYS A 23 -15.40 6.84 6.98
C LYS A 23 -14.48 6.37 5.88
N GLY A 24 -14.84 5.28 5.23
CA GLY A 24 -14.05 4.73 4.14
C GLY A 24 -14.90 4.31 2.95
N LYS A 25 -14.25 4.25 1.80
CA LYS A 25 -14.71 3.57 0.59
C LYS A 25 -13.60 2.66 0.12
N GLU A 26 -13.97 1.48 -0.28
CA GLU A 26 -13.07 0.48 -0.82
C GLU A 26 -13.75 -0.17 -2.02
N SER A 27 -13.01 -0.38 -3.09
CA SER A 27 -13.45 -1.09 -4.27
C SER A 27 -12.28 -1.89 -4.83
N GLY A 28 -12.56 -3.06 -5.32
CA GLY A 28 -11.61 -3.91 -5.99
C GLY A 28 -12.32 -4.87 -6.92
N ASN A 29 -11.67 -5.19 -8.02
CA ASN A 29 -12.06 -6.25 -8.92
C ASN A 29 -10.81 -6.88 -9.53
N GLY A 30 -10.89 -8.17 -9.77
CA GLY A 30 -9.82 -8.91 -10.41
C GLY A 30 -10.39 -9.98 -11.32
N THR A 31 -9.60 -10.36 -12.31
CA THR A 31 -9.85 -11.49 -13.17
C THR A 31 -8.66 -12.43 -13.06
N ARG A 32 -8.95 -13.69 -12.84
CA ARG A 32 -7.94 -14.75 -12.89
C ARG A 32 -8.31 -15.73 -13.96
N TRP A 33 -7.37 -16.03 -14.80
CA TRP A 33 -7.50 -17.04 -15.84
C TRP A 33 -6.96 -18.37 -15.36
N THR A 34 -7.59 -19.44 -15.76
CA THR A 34 -7.09 -20.80 -15.60
C THR A 34 -6.98 -21.40 -17.00
N GLU A 35 -5.78 -21.80 -17.35
CA GLU A 35 -5.49 -22.35 -18.67
C GLU A 35 -6.27 -23.64 -18.91
N THR A 36 -6.84 -23.75 -20.10
CA THR A 36 -7.34 -25.05 -20.59
C THR A 36 -6.18 -25.86 -21.10
N THR A 37 -5.97 -27.02 -20.54
CA THR A 37 -4.86 -27.92 -20.96
C THR A 37 -5.37 -29.10 -21.76
N LEU A 38 -4.71 -29.36 -22.89
CA LEU A 38 -4.85 -30.58 -23.68
C LEU A 38 -3.50 -31.28 -23.69
N ASP A 39 -3.40 -32.38 -22.97
CA ASP A 39 -2.16 -33.09 -22.75
C ASP A 39 -2.22 -34.55 -23.31
N SER A 40 -1.18 -34.96 -24.00
CA SER A 40 -1.03 -36.29 -24.53
C SER A 40 0.40 -36.82 -24.36
N GLY A 41 0.57 -37.98 -23.79
CA GLY A 41 1.89 -38.60 -23.60
C GLY A 41 2.59 -39.05 -24.90
N GLY A 42 1.95 -38.96 -26.06
CA GLY A 42 2.50 -39.37 -27.31
C GLY A 42 2.26 -38.36 -28.43
N LYS A 43 1.71 -38.79 -29.53
CA LYS A 43 1.40 -37.93 -30.67
C LYS A 43 0.01 -37.35 -30.53
N LEU A 44 -0.10 -36.01 -30.67
CA LEU A 44 -1.35 -35.29 -30.74
C LEU A 44 -1.57 -34.72 -32.13
N SER A 45 -2.78 -34.92 -32.68
CA SER A 45 -3.18 -34.34 -33.96
C SER A 45 -4.37 -33.40 -33.77
N LEU A 46 -4.20 -32.13 -34.16
CA LEU A 46 -5.24 -31.12 -34.21
C LEU A 46 -5.61 -30.85 -35.66
N ILE A 47 -6.84 -31.15 -36.04
CA ILE A 47 -7.30 -30.97 -37.43
C ILE A 47 -8.56 -30.07 -37.40
N SER A 48 -8.47 -28.95 -38.08
CA SER A 48 -9.59 -28.02 -38.26
C SER A 48 -9.76 -27.66 -39.74
N GLY A 49 -10.96 -27.73 -40.25
CA GLY A 49 -11.28 -27.34 -41.63
C GLY A 49 -11.30 -25.82 -41.84
N ARG A 50 -11.32 -25.01 -40.76
CA ARG A 50 -11.33 -23.54 -40.80
C ARG A 50 -10.31 -23.02 -39.81
N ASP A 51 -10.77 -22.45 -38.70
CA ASP A 51 -9.93 -21.75 -37.73
C ASP A 51 -9.63 -22.67 -36.54
N THR A 52 -8.46 -22.46 -35.96
CA THR A 52 -8.06 -23.00 -34.67
C THR A 52 -7.69 -21.85 -33.74
N THR A 53 -8.32 -21.75 -32.60
CA THR A 53 -8.04 -20.71 -31.59
C THR A 53 -7.67 -21.36 -30.26
N LEU A 54 -6.51 -21.01 -29.73
CA LEU A 54 -6.04 -21.35 -28.40
C LEU A 54 -6.00 -20.03 -27.61
N ASP A 55 -7.02 -19.82 -26.81
CA ASP A 55 -7.17 -18.62 -25.97
C ASP A 55 -7.14 -19.05 -24.51
N SER A 56 -6.16 -18.60 -23.75
CA SER A 56 -5.87 -19.12 -22.41
C SER A 56 -5.81 -20.66 -22.43
N ALA A 57 -4.99 -21.21 -23.31
CA ALA A 57 -4.95 -22.66 -23.54
C ALA A 57 -3.54 -23.18 -23.87
N GLN A 58 -3.23 -24.36 -23.36
CA GLN A 58 -1.98 -25.05 -23.58
C GLN A 58 -2.25 -26.42 -24.21
N VAL A 59 -1.53 -26.71 -25.26
CA VAL A 59 -1.52 -28.02 -25.94
C VAL A 59 -0.14 -28.65 -25.78
N SER A 60 -0.07 -29.81 -25.14
CA SER A 60 1.18 -30.51 -24.83
C SER A 60 1.16 -31.95 -25.35
N ALA A 61 2.20 -32.36 -26.03
CA ALA A 61 2.41 -33.74 -26.45
C ALA A 61 3.88 -34.01 -26.79
N ASP A 62 4.31 -35.26 -26.84
CA ASP A 62 5.67 -35.59 -27.35
C ASP A 62 5.86 -35.08 -28.78
N GLN A 63 4.87 -35.33 -29.65
CA GLN A 63 4.82 -34.75 -31.00
C GLN A 63 3.47 -34.07 -31.23
N VAL A 64 3.47 -32.82 -31.72
CA VAL A 64 2.25 -32.10 -32.09
C VAL A 64 2.16 -31.95 -33.61
N ILE A 65 1.06 -32.42 -34.18
CA ILE A 65 0.72 -32.20 -35.60
C ILE A 65 -0.55 -31.35 -35.63
N ALA A 66 -0.48 -30.17 -36.22
CA ALA A 66 -1.65 -29.32 -36.40
C ALA A 66 -1.89 -29.03 -37.89
N ASN A 67 -3.14 -29.18 -38.30
CA ASN A 67 -3.57 -28.84 -39.67
C ASN A 67 -4.81 -27.92 -39.57
N THR A 68 -4.61 -26.65 -39.80
CA THR A 68 -5.65 -25.65 -39.73
C THR A 68 -5.95 -25.12 -41.14
N GLY A 69 -7.19 -25.28 -41.57
CA GLY A 69 -7.59 -24.95 -42.94
C GLY A 69 -7.54 -23.46 -43.27
N ARG A 70 -7.67 -22.56 -42.27
CA ARG A 70 -7.62 -21.13 -42.48
C ARG A 70 -6.66 -20.42 -41.48
N ASP A 71 -7.11 -20.02 -40.29
CA ASP A 71 -6.32 -19.21 -39.38
C ASP A 71 -6.03 -19.94 -38.06
N LEU A 72 -4.79 -19.84 -37.59
CA LEU A 72 -4.36 -20.32 -36.29
C LEU A 72 -4.06 -19.12 -35.39
N THR A 73 -4.77 -19.00 -34.28
CA THR A 73 -4.56 -17.92 -33.33
C THR A 73 -4.25 -18.47 -31.94
N LEU A 74 -3.15 -18.05 -31.36
CA LEU A 74 -2.77 -18.35 -29.99
C LEU A 74 -2.71 -17.03 -29.20
N THR A 75 -3.41 -16.98 -28.09
CA THR A 75 -3.49 -15.75 -27.24
C THR A 75 -3.35 -16.11 -25.77
N SER A 76 -2.39 -15.50 -25.10
CA SER A 76 -2.30 -15.55 -23.65
C SER A 76 -3.18 -14.48 -23.04
N GLN A 77 -3.76 -14.77 -21.88
CA GLN A 77 -4.57 -13.86 -21.11
C GLN A 77 -3.83 -13.40 -19.85
N GLN A 78 -4.08 -12.18 -19.43
CA GLN A 78 -3.48 -11.62 -18.22
C GLN A 78 -4.43 -11.77 -17.03
N ASP A 79 -3.93 -12.28 -15.92
CA ASP A 79 -4.54 -12.04 -14.63
C ASP A 79 -4.50 -10.56 -14.35
N SER A 80 -5.58 -10.04 -13.81
CA SER A 80 -5.67 -8.62 -13.46
C SER A 80 -6.23 -8.45 -12.05
N ASP A 81 -5.72 -7.46 -11.34
CA ASP A 81 -6.25 -7.01 -10.06
C ASP A 81 -6.21 -5.50 -9.97
N ARG A 82 -7.32 -4.91 -9.55
CA ARG A 82 -7.50 -3.47 -9.36
C ARG A 82 -8.02 -3.24 -7.96
N TYR A 83 -7.36 -2.37 -7.23
CA TYR A 83 -7.77 -2.03 -5.88
C TYR A 83 -7.67 -0.53 -5.64
N ASP A 84 -8.74 0.05 -5.12
CA ASP A 84 -8.84 1.44 -4.70
C ASP A 84 -9.44 1.54 -3.32
N SER A 85 -8.80 2.29 -2.45
CA SER A 85 -9.29 2.57 -1.10
C SER A 85 -9.03 4.02 -0.72
N LYS A 86 -10.02 4.61 -0.08
CA LYS A 86 -9.90 5.92 0.58
C LYS A 86 -10.57 5.84 1.93
N GLN A 87 -9.79 6.06 2.97
CA GLN A 87 -10.26 6.10 4.36
C GLN A 87 -9.94 7.45 4.99
N THR A 88 -10.89 7.99 5.72
CA THR A 88 -10.70 9.21 6.52
C THR A 88 -11.10 8.89 7.94
N SER A 89 -10.21 9.12 8.89
CA SER A 89 -10.47 9.01 10.31
C SER A 89 -10.31 10.37 10.99
N TYR A 90 -11.10 10.59 12.01
CA TYR A 90 -11.04 11.79 12.82
C TYR A 90 -11.20 11.43 14.28
N GLY A 91 -10.51 12.18 15.11
CA GLY A 91 -10.59 12.05 16.56
C GLY A 91 -10.58 13.42 17.22
N ALA A 92 -11.33 13.56 18.27
CA ALA A 92 -11.26 14.73 19.14
C ALA A 92 -11.46 14.28 20.58
N GLY A 93 -10.74 14.89 21.50
CA GLY A 93 -10.86 14.60 22.91
C GLY A 93 -10.43 15.76 23.76
N GLY A 94 -10.83 15.74 25.00
CA GLY A 94 -10.44 16.75 25.97
C GLY A 94 -10.42 16.20 27.38
N SER A 95 -9.62 16.81 28.23
CA SER A 95 -9.56 16.52 29.64
C SER A 95 -9.70 17.81 30.46
N PHE A 96 -10.29 17.67 31.62
CA PHE A 96 -10.35 18.71 32.60
C PHE A 96 -9.89 18.16 33.95
N THR A 97 -8.91 18.85 34.56
CA THR A 97 -8.36 18.47 35.86
C THR A 97 -8.84 19.43 36.94
N PHE A 98 -9.66 18.91 37.85
CA PHE A 98 -10.06 19.61 39.05
C PHE A 98 -8.85 19.72 40.00
N GLY A 99 -8.64 20.89 40.60
CA GLY A 99 -7.47 21.14 41.45
C GLY A 99 -6.45 22.05 40.80
N SER A 100 -5.99 21.76 39.58
CA SER A 100 -5.19 22.69 38.78
C SER A 100 -6.04 23.58 37.87
N MET A 101 -7.32 23.29 37.69
CA MET A 101 -8.24 23.96 36.75
C MET A 101 -7.69 23.97 35.31
N THR A 102 -6.96 22.93 34.93
CA THR A 102 -6.35 22.80 33.60
C THR A 102 -7.29 22.07 32.66
N ALA A 103 -7.51 22.62 31.49
CA ALA A 103 -8.20 21.94 30.40
C ALA A 103 -7.21 21.67 29.27
N SER A 104 -7.26 20.47 28.68
CA SER A 104 -6.55 20.16 27.46
C SER A 104 -7.50 19.56 26.44
N GLY A 105 -7.20 19.76 25.17
CA GLY A 105 -7.98 19.20 24.09
C GLY A 105 -7.08 18.82 22.91
N TYR A 106 -7.50 17.85 22.11
CA TYR A 106 -6.87 17.52 20.86
C TYR A 106 -7.92 17.30 19.79
N ALA A 107 -7.53 17.52 18.55
CA ALA A 107 -8.28 17.10 17.38
C ALA A 107 -7.30 16.56 16.35
N SER A 108 -7.68 15.49 15.68
CA SER A 108 -6.90 14.87 14.63
C SER A 108 -7.77 14.50 13.44
N ILE A 109 -7.19 14.58 12.27
CA ILE A 109 -7.78 14.08 11.02
C ILE A 109 -6.71 13.36 10.25
N ASN A 110 -7.02 12.18 9.75
CA ASN A 110 -6.13 11.38 8.92
C ASN A 110 -6.87 10.92 7.67
N GLN A 111 -6.18 10.88 6.57
CA GLN A 111 -6.68 10.36 5.31
C GLN A 111 -5.68 9.40 4.72
N ASP A 112 -6.12 8.18 4.46
CA ASP A 112 -5.37 7.14 3.80
C ASP A 112 -5.96 6.86 2.43
N LYS A 113 -5.10 6.70 1.44
CA LYS A 113 -5.47 6.27 0.09
C LYS A 113 -4.54 5.16 -0.33
N MET A 114 -5.12 4.12 -0.91
CA MET A 114 -4.39 3.03 -1.54
C MET A 114 -4.92 2.84 -2.95
N HIS A 115 -4.01 2.63 -3.87
CA HIS A 115 -4.30 2.32 -5.27
C HIS A 115 -3.35 1.23 -5.71
N SER A 116 -3.87 0.21 -6.41
CA SER A 116 -3.07 -0.85 -6.99
C SER A 116 -3.64 -1.29 -8.32
N ASN A 117 -2.76 -1.48 -9.30
CA ASN A 117 -3.04 -2.10 -10.58
C ASN A 117 -2.07 -3.25 -10.77
N TYR A 118 -2.58 -4.35 -11.33
CA TYR A 118 -1.80 -5.52 -11.65
C TYR A 118 -2.37 -6.16 -12.91
N ASP A 119 -1.50 -6.44 -13.89
CA ASP A 119 -1.78 -7.21 -15.10
C ASP A 119 -0.57 -8.07 -15.40
N SER A 120 -0.72 -9.39 -15.46
CA SER A 120 0.37 -10.29 -15.82
C SER A 120 -0.14 -11.62 -16.37
N VAL A 121 0.51 -12.08 -17.43
CA VAL A 121 0.33 -13.44 -17.93
C VAL A 121 1.01 -14.39 -16.96
N GLN A 122 0.22 -15.13 -16.18
CA GLN A 122 0.78 -16.12 -15.25
C GLN A 122 1.13 -17.43 -15.96
N GLU A 123 0.24 -17.89 -16.81
CA GLU A 123 0.42 -19.08 -17.60
C GLU A 123 0.33 -18.71 -19.09
N GLN A 124 1.40 -18.97 -19.83
CA GLN A 124 1.50 -18.60 -21.24
C GLN A 124 0.79 -19.65 -22.12
N SER A 125 -0.11 -19.19 -22.97
CA SER A 125 -0.77 -20.03 -23.96
C SER A 125 0.22 -20.51 -25.00
N GLY A 126 0.03 -21.73 -25.49
CA GLY A 126 0.91 -22.23 -26.51
C GLY A 126 0.72 -23.68 -26.91
N ILE A 127 1.56 -24.08 -27.87
CA ILE A 127 1.78 -25.47 -28.27
C ILE A 127 3.16 -25.85 -27.73
N TYR A 128 3.20 -26.90 -26.93
CA TYR A 128 4.41 -27.40 -26.26
C TYR A 128 4.70 -28.82 -26.75
N ALA A 129 5.56 -28.93 -27.75
CA ALA A 129 6.01 -30.22 -28.26
C ALA A 129 7.20 -30.74 -27.44
N GLY A 130 7.23 -32.05 -27.20
CA GLY A 130 8.36 -32.73 -26.60
C GLY A 130 9.44 -33.02 -27.64
N LYS A 131 10.14 -34.14 -27.46
CA LYS A 131 11.27 -34.54 -28.34
C LYS A 131 10.87 -34.85 -29.77
N GLY A 132 9.61 -35.22 -30.00
CA GLY A 132 9.08 -35.48 -31.35
C GLY A 132 8.80 -34.21 -32.17
N GLY A 133 8.95 -33.02 -31.57
CA GLY A 133 8.80 -31.78 -32.30
C GLY A 133 7.37 -31.43 -32.71
N PHE A 134 7.25 -30.46 -33.59
CA PHE A 134 5.95 -30.04 -34.14
C PHE A 134 5.96 -29.94 -35.66
N ASP A 135 4.85 -30.34 -36.30
CA ASP A 135 4.56 -30.12 -37.71
C ASP A 135 3.20 -29.42 -37.85
N ILE A 136 3.25 -28.11 -38.09
CA ILE A 136 2.08 -27.22 -38.11
C ILE A 136 1.90 -26.67 -39.49
N THR A 137 0.73 -26.92 -40.10
CA THR A 137 0.35 -26.40 -41.41
C THR A 137 -0.92 -25.53 -41.24
N VAL A 138 -0.83 -24.27 -41.67
CA VAL A 138 -1.93 -23.27 -41.56
C VAL A 138 -2.24 -22.74 -42.94
N GLY A 139 -3.50 -22.83 -43.35
CA GLY A 139 -3.92 -22.44 -44.70
C GLY A 139 -3.69 -20.97 -45.03
N ASN A 140 -3.98 -20.04 -44.10
CA ASN A 140 -3.90 -18.64 -44.36
C ASN A 140 -2.96 -17.91 -43.35
N HIS A 141 -3.36 -17.66 -42.11
CA HIS A 141 -2.61 -16.79 -41.18
C HIS A 141 -2.36 -17.46 -39.83
N THR A 142 -1.16 -17.29 -39.31
CA THR A 142 -0.84 -17.64 -37.94
C THR A 142 -0.64 -16.34 -37.13
N GLN A 143 -1.35 -16.20 -36.01
CA GLN A 143 -1.21 -15.07 -35.09
C GLN A 143 -0.80 -15.57 -33.71
N LEU A 144 0.28 -15.03 -33.18
CA LEU A 144 0.74 -15.23 -31.80
C LEU A 144 0.58 -13.93 -31.03
N ASN A 145 -0.13 -13.95 -29.90
CA ASN A 145 -0.30 -12.82 -29.00
C ASN A 145 0.23 -13.23 -27.61
N GLY A 146 1.49 -12.91 -27.33
CA GLY A 146 2.17 -13.35 -26.11
C GLY A 146 2.18 -14.86 -25.95
N ALA A 147 2.23 -15.62 -27.04
CA ALA A 147 2.05 -17.06 -27.05
C ALA A 147 3.23 -17.77 -27.71
N VAL A 148 3.42 -19.05 -27.39
CA VAL A 148 4.56 -19.80 -27.87
C VAL A 148 4.18 -21.04 -28.68
N ILE A 149 5.05 -21.39 -29.63
CA ILE A 149 5.15 -22.74 -30.22
C ILE A 149 6.51 -23.30 -29.82
N ALA A 150 6.54 -23.99 -28.70
CA ALA A 150 7.74 -24.51 -28.06
C ALA A 150 8.02 -25.96 -28.46
N SER A 151 9.27 -26.38 -28.40
CA SER A 151 9.69 -27.76 -28.67
C SER A 151 10.95 -28.13 -27.90
N GLN A 152 11.02 -29.35 -27.43
CA GLN A 152 12.21 -30.00 -26.90
C GLN A 152 12.94 -30.86 -27.97
N GLY A 153 12.39 -30.97 -29.17
CA GLY A 153 12.97 -31.68 -30.31
C GLY A 153 14.05 -30.86 -31.02
N ASP A 154 14.81 -31.55 -31.86
CA ASP A 154 15.79 -30.85 -32.69
C ASP A 154 15.11 -29.94 -33.72
N ALA A 155 15.84 -28.91 -34.17
CA ALA A 155 15.31 -27.94 -35.14
C ALA A 155 14.80 -28.62 -36.45
N ALA A 156 15.32 -29.77 -36.80
CA ALA A 156 14.88 -30.53 -37.96
C ALA A 156 13.49 -31.16 -37.79
N ASP A 157 13.04 -31.37 -36.56
CA ASP A 157 11.75 -31.96 -36.21
C ASP A 157 10.65 -30.88 -36.06
N ASN A 158 11.00 -29.59 -36.21
CA ASN A 158 10.11 -28.47 -36.03
C ASN A 158 9.80 -27.77 -37.36
N ARG A 159 8.53 -27.78 -37.75
CA ARG A 159 8.07 -27.12 -38.97
C ARG A 159 6.78 -26.34 -38.75
N LEU A 160 6.80 -25.06 -39.11
CA LEU A 160 5.63 -24.19 -39.20
C LEU A 160 5.49 -23.73 -40.66
N ASP A 161 4.43 -24.10 -41.32
CA ASP A 161 4.09 -23.72 -42.69
C ASP A 161 2.78 -22.93 -42.69
N THR A 162 2.85 -21.65 -43.00
CA THR A 162 1.70 -20.74 -42.92
C THR A 162 1.68 -19.77 -44.11
N GLY A 163 0.51 -19.23 -44.43
CA GLY A 163 0.41 -18.18 -45.43
C GLY A 163 1.20 -16.96 -45.00
N THR A 164 0.79 -16.34 -43.85
CA THR A 164 1.47 -15.23 -43.22
C THR A 164 1.60 -15.49 -41.71
N LEU A 165 2.53 -14.81 -41.04
CA LEU A 165 2.77 -14.90 -39.60
C LEU A 165 2.75 -13.52 -38.96
N GLY A 166 1.91 -13.37 -37.96
CA GLY A 166 1.85 -12.19 -37.09
C GLY A 166 2.21 -12.53 -35.66
N PHE A 167 2.85 -11.62 -34.96
CA PHE A 167 3.17 -11.82 -33.56
C PHE A 167 3.18 -10.49 -32.79
N THR A 168 2.72 -10.52 -31.54
CA THR A 168 2.71 -9.39 -30.61
C THR A 168 3.07 -9.87 -29.23
N ASP A 169 3.83 -9.08 -28.52
CA ASP A 169 4.16 -9.34 -27.11
C ASP A 169 3.11 -8.70 -26.21
N ILE A 170 3.02 -9.19 -24.97
CA ILE A 170 2.13 -8.67 -23.94
C ILE A 170 2.98 -8.07 -22.82
N GLY A 171 2.77 -6.77 -22.53
CA GLY A 171 3.42 -6.12 -21.40
C GLY A 171 2.73 -6.46 -20.08
N ASN A 172 3.49 -6.97 -19.13
CA ASN A 172 3.06 -7.20 -17.75
C ASN A 172 3.44 -6.01 -16.90
N ALA A 173 2.54 -5.54 -16.04
CA ALA A 173 2.78 -4.39 -15.18
C ALA A 173 2.09 -4.54 -13.82
N ALA A 174 2.77 -4.09 -12.79
CA ALA A 174 2.21 -3.97 -11.45
C ALA A 174 2.63 -2.63 -10.84
N ASP A 175 1.66 -1.88 -10.37
CA ASP A 175 1.86 -0.61 -9.72
C ASP A 175 1.03 -0.53 -8.45
N TYR A 176 1.61 0.02 -7.38
CA TYR A 176 0.80 0.43 -6.26
C TYR A 176 1.28 1.74 -5.65
N ARG A 177 0.34 2.45 -5.05
CA ARG A 177 0.60 3.68 -4.29
C ARG A 177 -0.24 3.69 -3.03
N VAL A 178 0.44 3.89 -1.90
CA VAL A 178 -0.17 4.15 -0.60
C VAL A 178 0.23 5.56 -0.20
N SER A 179 -0.75 6.39 0.13
CA SER A 179 -0.52 7.75 0.61
C SER A 179 -1.29 7.98 1.90
N HIS A 180 -0.60 8.57 2.85
CA HIS A 180 -1.15 9.02 4.11
C HIS A 180 -1.00 10.52 4.22
N SER A 181 -2.06 11.20 4.67
CA SER A 181 -2.02 12.60 5.05
C SER A 181 -2.81 12.77 6.35
N GLY A 182 -2.21 13.43 7.31
CA GLY A 182 -2.86 13.64 8.60
C GLY A 182 -2.35 14.91 9.29
N GLY A 183 -3.15 15.42 10.20
CA GLY A 183 -2.82 16.54 11.05
C GLY A 183 -3.47 16.38 12.41
N SER A 184 -2.78 16.84 13.44
CA SER A 184 -3.32 16.89 14.78
C SER A 184 -3.04 18.26 15.40
N ILE A 185 -4.00 18.73 16.20
CA ILE A 185 -3.89 19.96 16.98
C ILE A 185 -4.11 19.58 18.44
N ALA A 186 -3.21 20.00 19.32
CA ALA A 186 -3.38 19.88 20.75
C ALA A 186 -3.45 21.28 21.37
N LEU A 187 -4.41 21.52 22.25
CA LEU A 187 -4.64 22.76 22.96
C LEU A 187 -4.61 22.49 24.46
N SER A 188 -3.98 23.40 25.22
CA SER A 188 -4.00 23.37 26.69
C SER A 188 -4.27 24.76 27.23
N SER A 189 -5.14 24.88 28.22
CA SER A 189 -5.49 26.15 28.85
C SER A 189 -4.58 26.53 30.04
N GLY A 190 -3.58 25.74 30.33
CA GLY A 190 -2.68 25.91 31.48
C GLY A 190 -1.36 26.56 31.10
N GLY A 191 -1.36 27.87 30.90
CA GLY A 191 -0.12 28.65 30.81
C GLY A 191 0.30 29.03 29.38
N GLY A 192 0.64 30.31 29.24
CA GLY A 192 1.12 31.07 28.09
C GLY A 192 1.93 30.28 27.03
N MET A 193 3.10 30.67 26.68
CA MET A 193 3.89 30.07 25.56
C MET A 193 4.11 28.53 25.55
N GLY A 194 3.95 27.87 26.70
CA GLY A 194 4.09 26.40 26.77
C GLY A 194 3.03 25.63 25.98
N ALA A 195 1.81 26.13 25.84
CA ALA A 195 0.73 25.50 25.08
C ALA A 195 0.99 25.54 23.55
N GLN A 196 1.61 26.62 23.07
CA GLN A 196 1.98 26.72 21.65
C GLN A 196 3.14 25.79 21.27
N MET A 197 4.07 25.51 22.20
CA MET A 197 5.17 24.59 21.96
C MET A 197 4.73 23.13 21.94
N LEU A 198 3.77 22.73 22.79
CA LEU A 198 3.26 21.36 22.73
C LEU A 198 2.52 21.08 21.42
N SER A 199 1.81 22.06 20.89
CA SER A 199 1.18 21.93 19.57
C SER A 199 2.22 21.77 18.47
N SER A 200 3.37 22.46 18.57
CA SER A 200 4.46 22.36 17.59
C SER A 200 5.25 21.05 17.73
N VAL A 201 5.49 20.57 18.94
CA VAL A 201 6.17 19.28 19.17
C VAL A 201 5.28 18.10 18.77
N ALA A 202 4.01 18.13 19.13
CA ALA A 202 3.07 17.09 18.70
C ALA A 202 2.86 17.10 17.19
N SER A 203 2.79 18.28 16.54
CA SER A 203 2.67 18.38 15.09
C SER A 203 3.96 17.96 14.36
N ASN A 204 5.13 18.30 14.88
CA ASN A 204 6.41 17.90 14.30
C ASN A 204 6.70 16.40 14.51
N ALA A 205 6.42 15.85 15.69
CA ALA A 205 6.55 14.41 15.91
C ALA A 205 5.55 13.63 15.06
N ALA A 206 4.31 14.08 14.93
CA ALA A 206 3.32 13.49 14.04
C ALA A 206 3.74 13.61 12.58
N SER A 207 4.21 14.77 12.11
CA SER A 207 4.64 14.93 10.71
C SER A 207 5.87 14.09 10.37
N THR A 208 6.79 13.88 11.30
CA THR A 208 7.97 13.03 11.09
C THR A 208 7.60 11.54 11.06
N LEU A 209 6.68 11.09 11.92
CA LEU A 209 6.15 9.72 11.88
C LEU A 209 5.30 9.48 10.62
N LEU A 210 4.60 10.50 10.13
CA LEU A 210 3.68 10.41 9.00
C LEU A 210 4.40 10.50 7.64
N SER A 211 5.57 11.15 7.57
CA SER A 211 6.34 11.25 6.31
C SER A 211 6.85 9.91 5.79
N GLY A 212 7.02 8.91 6.66
CA GLY A 212 7.42 7.55 6.30
C GLY A 212 6.27 6.61 5.93
N LEU A 213 5.02 7.09 5.90
CA LEU A 213 3.85 6.24 5.65
C LEU A 213 3.45 6.14 4.17
N ASN A 214 3.97 7.00 3.32
CA ASN A 214 3.80 6.85 1.88
C ASN A 214 4.63 5.66 1.40
N ASN A 215 4.05 4.86 0.54
CA ASN A 215 4.72 3.71 -0.06
C ASN A 215 4.24 3.54 -1.50
N ASN A 216 5.12 3.08 -2.36
CA ASN A 216 4.80 2.76 -3.74
C ASN A 216 5.72 1.65 -4.23
N GLY A 217 5.25 0.95 -5.23
CA GLY A 217 6.04 -0.06 -5.93
C GLY A 217 5.66 -0.12 -7.39
N HIS A 218 6.59 -0.60 -8.19
CA HIS A 218 6.46 -0.79 -9.61
C HIS A 218 7.21 -2.06 -10.01
N ALA A 219 6.62 -2.86 -10.90
CA ALA A 219 7.26 -3.99 -11.55
C ALA A 219 6.74 -4.11 -12.98
N GLU A 220 7.62 -4.47 -13.88
CA GLU A 220 7.33 -4.69 -15.31
C GLU A 220 7.93 -6.01 -15.77
N GLY A 221 7.32 -6.61 -16.77
CA GLY A 221 7.80 -7.78 -17.48
C GLY A 221 7.18 -7.86 -18.87
N THR A 222 7.61 -8.78 -19.70
CA THR A 222 7.09 -8.95 -21.04
C THR A 222 6.88 -10.42 -21.34
N THR A 223 5.66 -10.80 -21.69
CA THR A 223 5.37 -12.13 -22.25
C THR A 223 5.53 -12.06 -23.76
N GLN A 224 6.61 -12.63 -24.24
CA GLN A 224 6.99 -12.60 -25.65
C GLN A 224 6.27 -13.68 -26.45
N SER A 225 5.96 -13.37 -27.71
CA SER A 225 5.63 -14.37 -28.70
C SER A 225 6.89 -15.03 -29.22
N ALA A 226 6.93 -16.35 -29.24
CA ALA A 226 8.10 -17.09 -29.71
C ALA A 226 7.74 -18.40 -30.42
N VAL A 227 8.62 -18.80 -31.32
CA VAL A 227 8.57 -20.11 -31.97
C VAL A 227 9.93 -20.78 -31.86
N ALA A 228 10.00 -22.03 -31.37
CA ALA A 228 11.24 -22.76 -31.23
C ALA A 228 12.01 -22.88 -32.56
N ASN A 229 13.31 -23.10 -32.45
CA ASN A 229 14.16 -23.28 -33.62
C ASN A 229 13.61 -24.38 -34.53
N GLY A 230 13.56 -24.07 -35.81
CA GLY A 230 13.00 -24.98 -36.84
C GLY A 230 12.75 -24.25 -38.15
N THR A 231 12.12 -24.97 -39.08
CA THR A 231 11.76 -24.44 -40.39
C THR A 231 10.46 -23.63 -40.29
N VAL A 232 10.50 -22.33 -40.63
CA VAL A 232 9.32 -21.49 -40.80
C VAL A 232 9.15 -21.13 -42.28
N ILE A 233 8.04 -21.53 -42.86
CA ILE A 233 7.71 -21.31 -44.26
C ILE A 233 6.58 -20.27 -44.32
N ILE A 234 6.86 -19.13 -44.95
CA ILE A 234 5.87 -18.09 -45.26
C ILE A 234 5.54 -18.21 -46.75
N ARG A 235 4.34 -18.67 -47.07
CA ARG A 235 3.90 -18.89 -48.45
C ARG A 235 3.48 -17.62 -49.15
N ASP A 236 2.84 -16.69 -48.43
CA ASP A 236 2.38 -15.39 -48.93
C ASP A 236 3.31 -14.29 -48.47
N ARG A 237 4.47 -14.22 -49.09
CA ARG A 237 5.49 -13.21 -48.76
C ARG A 237 5.08 -11.77 -49.13
N VAL A 238 4.15 -11.63 -50.07
CA VAL A 238 3.68 -10.33 -50.53
C VAL A 238 2.85 -9.64 -49.44
N ASN A 239 2.03 -10.39 -48.74
CA ASN A 239 1.18 -9.87 -47.66
C ASN A 239 1.80 -10.06 -46.26
N GLN A 240 3.02 -10.63 -46.15
CA GLN A 240 3.74 -10.70 -44.89
C GLN A 240 4.15 -9.30 -44.40
N LYS A 241 3.65 -8.88 -43.24
CA LYS A 241 3.85 -7.52 -42.73
C LYS A 241 5.08 -7.39 -41.85
N GLN A 242 5.30 -8.37 -40.97
CA GLN A 242 6.39 -8.37 -40.00
C GLN A 242 7.56 -9.19 -40.52
N ASP A 243 8.79 -8.75 -40.22
CA ASP A 243 9.95 -9.59 -40.49
C ASP A 243 9.98 -10.77 -39.53
N VAL A 244 10.02 -11.99 -40.08
CA VAL A 244 10.08 -13.21 -39.29
C VAL A 244 11.39 -13.33 -38.50
N ALA A 245 12.43 -12.61 -38.90
CA ALA A 245 13.68 -12.53 -38.17
C ALA A 245 13.55 -11.83 -36.81
N ASP A 246 12.53 -10.98 -36.65
CA ASP A 246 12.24 -10.30 -35.37
C ASP A 246 11.52 -11.20 -34.36
N LEU A 247 11.00 -12.35 -34.78
CA LEU A 247 10.32 -13.31 -33.92
C LEU A 247 11.32 -14.01 -33.00
N SER A 248 11.08 -13.97 -31.71
CA SER A 248 11.89 -14.66 -30.70
C SER A 248 11.93 -16.17 -30.96
N ARG A 249 13.11 -16.77 -30.78
CA ARG A 249 13.32 -18.24 -30.83
C ARG A 249 13.52 -18.81 -29.41
N ASP A 250 13.60 -17.96 -28.40
CA ASP A 250 13.68 -18.37 -27.00
C ASP A 250 12.27 -18.59 -26.46
N THR A 251 11.81 -19.83 -26.46
CA THR A 251 10.52 -20.24 -25.93
C THR A 251 10.58 -20.60 -24.46
N GLU A 252 11.78 -20.77 -23.87
CA GLU A 252 11.95 -21.12 -22.46
C GLU A 252 11.80 -19.90 -21.55
N HIS A 253 12.29 -18.75 -22.00
CA HIS A 253 12.25 -17.49 -21.26
C HIS A 253 11.24 -16.49 -21.86
N ALA A 254 10.29 -16.97 -22.66
CA ALA A 254 9.31 -16.10 -23.31
C ALA A 254 8.31 -15.45 -22.34
N ASN A 255 8.03 -16.08 -21.21
CA ASN A 255 7.10 -15.55 -20.23
C ASN A 255 7.84 -14.90 -19.04
N ASP A 256 8.06 -13.61 -19.10
CA ASP A 256 8.52 -12.81 -17.98
C ASP A 256 7.29 -12.32 -17.19
N SER A 257 6.66 -13.27 -16.49
CA SER A 257 5.52 -12.99 -15.62
C SER A 257 5.98 -12.28 -14.34
N ILE A 258 5.14 -11.40 -13.83
CA ILE A 258 5.38 -10.72 -12.56
C ILE A 258 4.37 -11.16 -11.52
N SER A 259 4.79 -11.17 -10.25
CA SER A 259 3.89 -11.39 -9.12
C SER A 259 3.18 -10.11 -8.72
N ALA A 260 2.03 -10.23 -8.08
CA ALA A 260 1.39 -9.10 -7.42
C ALA A 260 2.31 -8.54 -6.32
N ILE A 261 2.65 -7.27 -6.41
CA ILE A 261 3.58 -6.59 -5.47
C ILE A 261 2.85 -5.84 -4.36
N PHE A 262 1.54 -5.67 -4.47
CA PHE A 262 0.71 -5.00 -3.47
C PHE A 262 0.13 -6.03 -2.49
N ASP A 263 0.35 -5.78 -1.21
CA ASP A 263 -0.23 -6.54 -0.11
C ASP A 263 -1.09 -5.61 0.75
N LYS A 264 -2.40 -5.67 0.52
CA LYS A 264 -3.40 -4.86 1.20
C LYS A 264 -3.31 -4.97 2.72
N GLU A 265 -3.20 -6.18 3.24
CA GLU A 265 -3.20 -6.42 4.69
C GLU A 265 -1.95 -5.85 5.35
N LYS A 266 -0.81 -6.02 4.71
CA LYS A 266 0.46 -5.46 5.17
C LYS A 266 0.41 -3.93 5.21
N GLU A 267 -0.09 -3.30 4.16
CA GLU A 267 -0.21 -1.85 4.09
C GLU A 267 -1.23 -1.30 5.09
N GLN A 268 -2.36 -1.96 5.25
CA GLN A 268 -3.36 -1.60 6.27
C GLN A 268 -2.78 -1.71 7.68
N LYS A 269 -2.08 -2.80 8.02
CA LYS A 269 -1.42 -2.97 9.32
C LYS A 269 -0.37 -1.89 9.57
N ARG A 270 0.41 -1.53 8.55
CA ARG A 270 1.41 -0.48 8.62
C ARG A 270 0.78 0.88 8.97
N LEU A 271 -0.29 1.25 8.28
CA LEU A 271 -1.04 2.48 8.53
C LEU A 271 -1.69 2.48 9.93
N GLN A 272 -2.33 1.40 10.33
CA GLN A 272 -2.93 1.26 11.68
C GLN A 272 -1.89 1.37 12.79
N THR A 273 -0.73 0.73 12.62
CA THR A 273 0.36 0.81 13.61
C THR A 273 0.85 2.25 13.78
N ALA A 274 0.96 2.98 12.67
CA ALA A 274 1.38 4.37 12.72
C ALA A 274 0.32 5.28 13.35
N GLN A 275 -0.96 5.07 13.08
CA GLN A 275 -2.05 5.77 13.75
C GLN A 275 -2.02 5.55 15.27
N LEU A 276 -1.91 4.29 15.69
CA LEU A 276 -1.81 3.95 17.12
C LEU A 276 -0.58 4.57 17.78
N ALA A 277 0.57 4.56 17.11
CA ALA A 277 1.77 5.22 17.61
C ALA A 277 1.58 6.74 17.76
N GLY A 278 0.87 7.39 16.82
CA GLY A 278 0.50 8.80 16.90
C GLY A 278 -0.44 9.11 18.07
N GLU A 279 -1.45 8.27 18.27
CA GLU A 279 -2.40 8.41 19.40
C GLU A 279 -1.70 8.25 20.76
N ILE A 280 -0.86 7.21 20.90
CA ILE A 280 -0.08 6.98 22.12
C ILE A 280 0.85 8.17 22.40
N SER A 281 1.53 8.68 21.38
CA SER A 281 2.41 9.85 21.52
C SER A 281 1.64 11.10 21.99
N GLY A 282 0.44 11.33 21.45
CA GLY A 282 -0.45 12.41 21.89
C GLY A 282 -0.90 12.24 23.34
N GLN A 283 -1.25 11.04 23.76
CA GLN A 283 -1.64 10.75 25.14
C GLN A 283 -0.46 10.92 26.11
N MET A 284 0.74 10.47 25.73
CA MET A 284 1.95 10.67 26.54
C MET A 284 2.28 12.15 26.70
N ALA A 285 2.19 12.94 25.64
CA ALA A 285 2.38 14.39 25.71
C ALA A 285 1.40 15.05 26.70
N ASN A 286 0.12 14.65 26.67
CA ASN A 286 -0.87 15.12 27.65
C ASN A 286 -0.53 14.75 29.09
N ILE A 287 -0.08 13.52 29.34
CA ILE A 287 0.33 13.05 30.66
C ILE A 287 1.52 13.87 31.18
N VAL A 288 2.56 14.05 30.35
CA VAL A 288 3.76 14.81 30.70
C VAL A 288 3.40 16.26 31.03
N THR A 289 2.56 16.90 30.21
CA THR A 289 2.11 18.27 30.45
C THR A 289 1.34 18.40 31.75
N THR A 290 0.40 17.50 31.99
CA THR A 290 -0.42 17.51 33.20
C THR A 290 0.44 17.29 34.46
N MET A 291 1.37 16.32 34.39
CA MET A 291 2.29 16.08 35.52
C MET A 291 3.25 17.23 35.75
N GLY A 292 3.76 17.83 34.68
CA GLY A 292 4.58 19.04 34.74
C GLY A 292 3.84 20.21 35.43
N ASP A 293 2.60 20.47 35.00
CA ASP A 293 1.75 21.54 35.59
C ASP A 293 1.51 21.32 37.10
N ILE A 294 1.17 20.08 37.48
CA ILE A 294 0.96 19.73 38.90
C ILE A 294 2.24 19.95 39.69
N LYS A 295 3.38 19.49 39.24
CA LYS A 295 4.68 19.65 39.90
C LYS A 295 5.12 21.11 39.95
N GLY A 296 4.93 21.84 38.85
CA GLY A 296 5.20 23.27 38.81
C GLY A 296 4.38 24.04 39.84
N LEU A 297 3.08 23.77 39.95
CA LEU A 297 2.21 24.38 40.94
C LEU A 297 2.59 23.99 42.37
N GLU A 298 3.01 22.75 42.64
CA GLU A 298 3.53 22.34 43.95
C GLU A 298 4.78 23.14 44.34
N LYS A 299 5.72 23.34 43.42
CA LYS A 299 6.93 24.14 43.62
C LYS A 299 6.60 25.61 43.88
N ALA A 300 5.74 26.18 43.05
CA ALA A 300 5.30 27.57 43.23
C ALA A 300 4.63 27.82 44.60
N ARG A 301 3.79 26.88 45.02
CA ARG A 301 3.13 26.93 46.36
C ARG A 301 4.10 26.79 47.53
N SER A 302 5.16 26.03 47.33
CA SER A 302 6.16 25.78 48.38
C SER A 302 7.21 26.87 48.48
N ALA A 303 7.17 27.85 47.60
CA ALA A 303 8.10 28.99 47.63
C ALA A 303 7.86 29.88 48.86
N LYS A 304 8.93 30.45 49.44
CA LYS A 304 8.87 31.27 50.66
C LYS A 304 7.95 32.48 50.56
N ASN A 305 7.73 32.99 49.34
CA ASN A 305 6.91 34.20 49.09
C ASN A 305 5.60 33.86 48.39
N ALA A 306 5.16 32.59 48.41
CA ALA A 306 3.94 32.18 47.74
C ALA A 306 2.70 32.84 48.38
N GLU A 307 1.88 33.47 47.57
CA GLU A 307 0.61 34.05 48.00
C GLU A 307 -0.37 32.90 48.37
N THR A 308 -0.96 32.96 49.53
CA THR A 308 -1.92 31.95 49.99
C THR A 308 -3.33 32.27 49.49
N LEU A 309 -4.00 31.28 48.96
CA LEU A 309 -5.39 31.41 48.53
C LEU A 309 -6.30 31.50 49.78
N PRO A 310 -7.16 32.53 49.93
CA PRO A 310 -8.06 32.65 51.06
C PRO A 310 -9.04 31.49 51.19
N ALA A 311 -9.36 31.08 52.39
CA ALA A 311 -10.43 30.12 52.65
C ALA A 311 -11.76 30.69 52.13
N GLY A 312 -12.48 29.96 51.27
CA GLY A 312 -13.72 30.39 50.64
C GLY A 312 -13.56 31.26 49.39
N ALA A 313 -12.37 31.27 48.77
CA ALA A 313 -12.13 31.98 47.51
C ALA A 313 -13.11 31.57 46.41
N THR A 314 -13.60 32.54 45.66
CA THR A 314 -14.47 32.36 44.49
C THR A 314 -13.68 31.70 43.34
N ASP A 315 -14.36 31.08 42.37
CA ASP A 315 -13.71 30.46 41.20
C ASP A 315 -12.89 31.48 40.39
N LYS A 316 -13.29 32.75 40.37
CA LYS A 316 -12.52 33.83 39.73
C LYS A 316 -11.20 34.06 40.46
N GLN A 317 -11.24 34.22 41.78
CA GLN A 317 -10.05 34.43 42.62
C GLN A 317 -9.11 33.23 42.56
N ARG A 318 -9.67 32.03 42.47
CA ARG A 318 -8.89 30.79 42.32
C ARG A 318 -8.16 30.72 40.99
N ARG A 319 -8.82 31.12 39.88
CA ARG A 319 -8.18 31.18 38.55
C ARG A 319 -7.06 32.21 38.52
N GLU A 320 -7.31 33.42 39.00
CA GLU A 320 -6.31 34.50 39.06
C GLU A 320 -5.09 34.10 39.91
N TRP A 321 -5.32 33.41 41.01
CA TRP A 321 -4.26 32.92 41.86
C TRP A 321 -3.44 31.80 41.15
N LEU A 322 -4.08 30.87 40.44
CA LEU A 322 -3.40 29.82 39.67
C LEU A 322 -2.57 30.42 38.52
N GLU A 323 -3.06 31.45 37.84
CA GLU A 323 -2.30 32.17 36.80
C GLU A 323 -1.04 32.79 37.39
N LYS A 324 -1.14 33.49 38.53
CA LYS A 324 0.03 34.02 39.24
C LYS A 324 1.03 32.95 39.66
N MET A 325 0.56 31.77 40.09
CA MET A 325 1.43 30.66 40.43
C MET A 325 2.17 30.11 39.17
N ARG A 326 1.52 30.05 38.02
CA ARG A 326 2.12 29.67 36.78
C ARG A 326 3.14 30.67 36.23
N ASP A 327 2.99 31.93 36.53
CA ASP A 327 3.95 32.96 36.16
C ASP A 327 5.18 33.03 37.12
N SER A 328 5.17 32.25 38.20
CA SER A 328 6.27 32.26 39.16
C SER A 328 7.55 31.60 38.57
N PRO A 329 8.74 32.09 38.97
CA PRO A 329 10.02 31.52 38.53
C PRO A 329 10.17 30.02 38.85
N GLU A 330 9.63 29.60 40.00
CA GLU A 330 9.69 28.22 40.47
C GLU A 330 8.86 27.28 39.56
N TYR A 331 7.68 27.72 39.15
CA TYR A 331 6.84 27.00 38.19
C TYR A 331 7.55 26.89 36.85
N GLN A 332 8.06 27.99 36.32
CA GLN A 332 8.72 28.05 35.04
C GLN A 332 10.00 27.18 35.00
N ALA A 333 10.75 27.16 36.11
CA ALA A 333 11.93 26.33 36.26
C ALA A 333 11.57 24.81 36.22
N GLU A 334 10.49 24.43 36.90
CA GLU A 334 10.02 23.05 36.91
C GLU A 334 9.51 22.66 35.51
N MET A 335 8.72 23.50 34.86
CA MET A 335 8.22 23.22 33.49
C MET A 335 9.36 23.03 32.48
N LYS A 336 10.47 23.76 32.61
CA LYS A 336 11.66 23.53 31.79
C LYS A 336 12.27 22.13 31.97
N GLN A 337 12.28 21.62 33.22
CA GLN A 337 12.78 20.26 33.49
C GLN A 337 11.91 19.19 32.83
N TRP A 338 10.63 19.46 32.64
CA TRP A 338 9.70 18.58 31.92
C TRP A 338 9.75 18.79 30.40
N GLY A 339 10.70 19.58 29.87
CA GLY A 339 10.79 19.90 28.45
C GLY A 339 9.67 20.79 27.93
N ILE A 340 8.93 21.45 28.85
CA ILE A 340 7.80 22.33 28.53
C ILE A 340 8.28 23.77 28.72
N GLY A 341 8.31 24.56 27.63
CA GLY A 341 8.64 25.99 27.71
C GLY A 341 10.12 26.34 27.50
N SER A 342 10.94 25.50 26.90
CA SER A 342 12.25 25.94 26.44
C SER A 342 12.10 26.77 25.17
N THR A 343 12.21 28.08 25.31
CA THR A 343 12.45 28.98 24.17
C THR A 343 13.84 28.69 23.61
N SER A 344 13.88 28.31 22.35
CA SER A 344 15.03 28.49 21.46
C SER A 344 15.56 29.94 21.53
N GLN A 345 16.84 30.05 21.60
CA GLN A 345 17.51 31.07 20.81
C GLN A 345 17.74 30.54 19.40
#